data_711d48606af7ac431e6a72881b83db35
#
_entry.id   711d48606af7ac431e6a72881b83db35
#
_cell.length_a   1.000
_cell.length_b   1.000
_cell.length_c   1.000
_cell.angle_alpha   90.00
_cell.angle_beta   90.00
_cell.angle_gamma   90.00
#
_symmetry.space_group_name_H-M   'P 1'
#
loop_
_entity.id
_entity.type
_entity.pdbx_description
1 polymer ?
#
loop_
_entity_poly.entity_id
_entity_poly.type
_entity_poly.pdbx_seq_one_letter_code
_entity_poly.pdbx_strand_id
1 'polypeptide(L)'
;LSFELARPVDAILRNDGGAHEMREMLSRELARGRDRLGGKRVVVWQFSERELAVGDWRTDSTPMVLGEGMGTAFLELATGESIEISGVVQEISRAPRPGTVPYVDHVISIHVADLQSPDVSRAIPENVLVAMQSMRGKEWTAAARYRIGDVVELKLFNYNEMDARVGIAGINTAPLD
;
A
#
# COMPACT_ATOMS: atom_id res chain seq x y z
N LEU A 1 -2.30 -7.30 16.68
CA LEU A 1 -1.49 -6.50 15.76
C LEU A 1 -0.05 -6.34 16.28
N SER A 2 0.18 -5.80 17.50
CA SER A 2 1.52 -5.63 18.07
C SER A 2 2.32 -6.94 18.12
N PHE A 3 1.67 -8.03 18.52
CA PHE A 3 2.26 -9.36 18.55
C PHE A 3 2.65 -9.86 17.15
N GLU A 4 1.75 -9.73 16.18
CA GLU A 4 1.99 -10.17 14.79
C GLU A 4 3.07 -9.36 14.08
N LEU A 5 3.17 -8.07 14.41
CA LEU A 5 4.19 -7.19 13.86
C LEU A 5 5.54 -7.30 14.59
N ALA A 6 5.59 -8.01 15.73
CA ALA A 6 6.74 -8.04 16.64
C ALA A 6 7.30 -6.64 16.98
N ARG A 7 6.42 -5.62 17.01
CA ARG A 7 6.78 -4.22 17.26
C ARG A 7 5.77 -3.57 18.20
N PRO A 8 6.20 -2.59 19.01
CA PRO A 8 5.27 -1.82 19.82
C PRO A 8 4.33 -1.01 18.92
N VAL A 9 3.05 -1.04 19.26
CA VAL A 9 2.00 -0.28 18.57
C VAL A 9 1.49 0.78 19.55
N ASP A 10 1.56 2.04 19.13
CA ASP A 10 0.89 3.14 19.81
C ASP A 10 -0.56 3.18 19.30
N ALA A 11 -1.53 3.08 20.20
CA ALA A 11 -2.93 2.99 19.84
C ALA A 11 -3.76 4.14 20.40
N ILE A 12 -4.61 4.71 19.59
CA ILE A 12 -5.70 5.60 20.00
C ILE A 12 -6.99 4.82 19.76
N LEU A 13 -7.68 4.46 20.84
CA LEU A 13 -8.89 3.64 20.78
C LEU A 13 -10.03 4.38 21.47
N ARG A 14 -11.20 4.36 20.86
CA ARG A 14 -12.43 4.82 21.45
C ARG A 14 -13.63 4.01 20.95
N ASN A 15 -14.48 3.62 21.84
CA ASN A 15 -15.74 2.98 21.49
C ASN A 15 -16.72 4.06 21.02
N ASP A 16 -17.48 3.74 19.97
CA ASP A 16 -18.56 4.57 19.42
C ASP A 16 -18.15 5.92 18.82
N GLY A 17 -16.85 6.15 18.59
CA GLY A 17 -16.34 7.43 18.11
C GLY A 17 -16.44 7.63 16.57
N GLY A 18 -16.87 6.64 15.83
CA GLY A 18 -16.90 6.72 14.37
C GLY A 18 -15.51 6.91 13.72
N ALA A 19 -15.50 7.15 12.42
CA ALA A 19 -14.27 7.31 11.66
C ALA A 19 -13.54 8.63 11.98
N HIS A 20 -14.28 9.70 12.29
CA HIS A 20 -13.72 11.04 12.46
C HIS A 20 -13.05 11.23 13.83
N GLU A 21 -13.64 10.72 14.89
CA GLU A 21 -13.22 11.06 16.27
C GLU A 21 -11.77 10.63 16.57
N MET A 22 -11.31 9.51 16.03
CA MET A 22 -9.92 9.07 16.22
C MET A 22 -8.93 10.05 15.59
N ARG A 23 -9.27 10.61 14.45
CA ARG A 23 -8.48 11.63 13.78
C ARG A 23 -8.46 12.93 14.60
N GLU A 24 -9.61 13.33 15.08
CA GLU A 24 -9.74 14.52 15.95
C GLU A 24 -8.94 14.38 17.26
N MET A 25 -8.95 13.18 17.85
CA MET A 25 -8.12 12.92 19.04
C MET A 25 -6.64 13.04 18.74
N LEU A 26 -6.16 12.46 17.64
CA LEU A 26 -4.77 12.61 17.20
C LEU A 26 -4.42 14.08 16.97
N SER A 27 -5.30 14.82 16.28
CA SER A 27 -5.18 16.26 16.02
C SER A 27 -5.00 17.07 17.31
N ARG A 28 -5.84 16.79 18.31
CA ARG A 28 -5.76 17.45 19.63
C ARG A 28 -4.46 17.14 20.36
N GLU A 29 -3.95 15.91 20.27
CA GLU A 29 -2.67 15.53 20.89
C GLU A 29 -1.51 16.27 20.22
N LEU A 30 -1.49 16.31 18.88
CA LEU A 30 -0.49 17.06 18.12
C LEU A 30 -0.53 18.56 18.44
N ALA A 31 -1.72 19.16 18.51
CA ALA A 31 -1.90 20.57 18.87
C ALA A 31 -1.40 20.89 20.30
N ARG A 32 -1.37 19.90 21.18
CA ARG A 32 -0.80 20.03 22.54
C ARG A 32 0.70 19.78 22.59
N GLY A 33 1.36 19.64 21.45
CA GLY A 33 2.78 19.36 21.36
C GLY A 33 3.15 17.91 21.67
N ARG A 34 2.18 17.00 21.72
CA ARG A 34 2.44 15.57 21.88
C ARG A 34 2.55 14.94 20.50
N ASP A 35 3.78 14.84 20.02
CA ASP A 35 4.04 14.22 18.72
C ASP A 35 3.82 12.71 18.77
N ARG A 36 2.56 12.30 18.53
CA ARG A 36 2.14 10.90 18.47
C ARG A 36 2.56 10.25 17.14
N LEU A 37 2.99 11.02 16.16
CA LEU A 37 3.42 10.54 14.84
C LEU A 37 4.96 10.46 14.73
N GLY A 38 5.69 11.12 15.61
CA GLY A 38 7.15 11.12 15.61
C GLY A 38 7.72 9.71 15.61
N GLY A 39 8.58 9.43 14.64
CA GLY A 39 9.20 8.12 14.46
C GLY A 39 8.27 6.99 14.03
N LYS A 40 7.01 7.27 13.69
CA LYS A 40 6.09 6.28 13.16
C LYS A 40 6.24 6.18 11.64
N ARG A 41 6.47 4.97 11.15
CA ARG A 41 6.58 4.69 9.72
C ARG A 41 5.23 4.36 9.08
N VAL A 42 4.30 3.86 9.87
CA VAL A 42 2.98 3.43 9.41
C VAL A 42 1.92 3.93 10.37
N VAL A 43 0.87 4.51 9.84
CA VAL A 43 -0.35 4.86 10.56
C VAL A 43 -1.50 4.04 10.00
N VAL A 44 -2.13 3.24 10.86
CA VAL A 44 -3.32 2.45 10.49
C VAL A 44 -4.55 3.13 11.06
N TRP A 45 -5.44 3.56 10.18
CA TRP A 45 -6.73 4.12 10.55
C TRP A 45 -7.83 3.08 10.28
N GLN A 46 -8.34 2.50 11.34
CA GLN A 46 -9.38 1.48 11.28
C GLN A 46 -10.73 2.06 11.71
N PHE A 47 -11.77 1.79 10.94
CA PHE A 47 -13.14 2.19 11.22
C PHE A 47 -14.12 1.13 10.69
N SER A 48 -15.39 1.23 11.11
CA SER A 48 -16.46 0.35 10.65
C SER A 48 -16.85 0.65 9.20
N GLU A 49 -17.15 -0.37 8.40
CA GLU A 49 -17.60 -0.22 7.01
C GLU A 49 -18.83 0.71 6.88
N ARG A 50 -19.74 0.71 7.84
CA ARG A 50 -20.90 1.59 7.84
C ARG A 50 -20.53 3.08 7.79
N GLU A 51 -19.35 3.45 8.29
CA GLU A 51 -18.86 4.83 8.25
C GLU A 51 -18.66 5.33 6.80
N LEU A 52 -18.45 4.43 5.84
CA LEU A 52 -18.36 4.81 4.43
C LEU A 52 -19.66 5.41 3.90
N ALA A 53 -20.80 4.97 4.44
CA ALA A 53 -22.12 5.41 4.00
C ALA A 53 -22.69 6.57 4.85
N VAL A 54 -22.45 6.54 6.17
CA VAL A 54 -23.11 7.45 7.12
C VAL A 54 -22.15 8.15 8.06
N GLY A 55 -20.85 7.95 7.91
CA GLY A 55 -19.83 8.53 8.76
C GLY A 55 -19.64 10.04 8.56
N ASP A 56 -19.09 10.68 9.56
CA ASP A 56 -18.70 12.09 9.50
C ASP A 56 -17.31 12.23 8.86
N TRP A 57 -17.29 12.61 7.59
CA TRP A 57 -16.09 12.77 6.77
C TRP A 57 -15.58 14.20 6.69
N ARG A 58 -15.75 14.97 7.76
CA ARG A 58 -15.22 16.33 7.82
C ARG A 58 -13.72 16.36 7.51
N THR A 59 -13.31 17.36 6.74
CA THR A 59 -11.90 17.63 6.51
C THR A 59 -11.25 18.06 7.82
N ASP A 60 -10.25 17.34 8.23
CA ASP A 60 -9.45 17.68 9.39
C ASP A 60 -8.26 18.52 8.93
N SER A 61 -8.15 19.73 9.47
CA SER A 61 -7.02 20.63 9.18
C SER A 61 -5.79 20.35 10.05
N THR A 62 -5.66 19.13 10.56
CA THR A 62 -4.44 18.76 11.29
C THR A 62 -3.26 18.93 10.36
N PRO A 63 -2.31 19.83 10.67
CA PRO A 63 -1.06 19.88 9.95
C PRO A 63 -0.31 18.59 10.22
N MET A 64 -0.50 17.59 9.39
CA MET A 64 0.50 16.53 9.30
C MET A 64 1.72 17.18 8.68
N VAL A 65 2.70 17.50 9.49
CA VAL A 65 4.04 17.68 9.00
C VAL A 65 4.46 16.28 8.56
N LEU A 66 4.19 15.99 7.29
CA LEU A 66 4.87 14.91 6.62
C LEU A 66 6.33 15.29 6.77
N GLY A 67 7.11 14.51 7.53
CA GLY A 67 8.54 14.65 7.54
C GLY A 67 8.98 14.76 6.09
N GLU A 68 10.00 15.58 5.81
CA GLU A 68 10.59 15.61 4.47
C GLU A 68 10.79 14.15 4.10
N GLY A 69 9.88 13.62 3.28
CA GLY A 69 10.01 12.28 2.77
C GLY A 69 11.36 12.27 2.09
N MET A 70 12.24 11.37 2.49
CA MET A 70 13.48 11.18 1.78
C MET A 70 13.08 11.08 0.33
N GLY A 71 13.59 12.01 -0.50
CA GLY A 71 13.12 12.33 -1.83
C GLY A 71 12.89 11.08 -2.67
N THR A 72 11.68 10.66 -2.67
CA THR A 72 11.25 9.41 -3.25
C THR A 72 10.92 9.72 -4.67
N ALA A 73 11.82 9.33 -5.55
CA ALA A 73 11.52 9.32 -6.96
C ALA A 73 10.46 8.24 -7.19
N PHE A 74 9.21 8.68 -7.36
CA PHE A 74 8.15 7.77 -7.81
C PHE A 74 8.40 7.38 -9.27
N LEU A 75 8.20 6.14 -9.59
CA LEU A 75 8.13 5.70 -10.97
C LEU A 75 6.75 6.12 -11.53
N GLU A 76 6.67 7.30 -12.11
CA GLU A 76 5.44 7.76 -12.76
C GLU A 76 5.41 7.24 -14.20
N LEU A 77 4.34 6.52 -14.53
CA LEU A 77 4.03 6.10 -15.89
C LEU A 77 2.80 6.87 -16.37
N ALA A 78 2.88 7.44 -17.56
CA ALA A 78 1.71 8.02 -18.21
C ALA A 78 0.73 6.94 -18.65
N THR A 79 -0.53 7.32 -18.86
CA THR A 79 -1.55 6.41 -19.41
C THR A 79 -1.11 5.87 -20.76
N GLY A 80 -1.17 4.57 -20.95
CA GLY A 80 -0.68 3.84 -22.14
C GLY A 80 0.82 3.55 -22.13
N GLU A 81 1.56 4.04 -21.14
CA GLU A 81 2.99 3.76 -20.99
C GLU A 81 3.23 2.48 -20.19
N SER A 82 4.27 1.75 -20.57
CA SER A 82 4.71 0.57 -19.83
C SER A 82 6.22 0.51 -19.73
N ILE A 83 6.73 -0.16 -18.69
CA ILE A 83 8.15 -0.42 -18.51
C ILE A 83 8.36 -1.88 -18.10
N GLU A 84 9.41 -2.49 -18.62
CA GLU A 84 9.85 -3.80 -18.17
C GLU A 84 10.94 -3.63 -17.11
N ILE A 85 10.78 -4.35 -16.01
CA ILE A 85 11.74 -4.37 -14.92
C ILE A 85 12.00 -5.81 -14.48
N SER A 86 13.17 -6.02 -13.91
CA SER A 86 13.45 -7.18 -13.06
C SER A 86 13.91 -6.72 -11.68
N GLY A 87 13.71 -7.56 -10.67
CA GLY A 87 14.11 -7.24 -9.31
C GLY A 87 13.80 -8.37 -8.34
N VAL A 88 14.10 -8.17 -7.07
CA VAL A 88 13.93 -9.15 -6.00
C VAL A 88 12.75 -8.78 -5.11
N VAL A 89 11.87 -9.73 -4.84
CA VAL A 89 10.74 -9.55 -3.91
C VAL A 89 11.27 -9.43 -2.48
N GLN A 90 11.09 -8.27 -1.87
CA GLN A 90 11.48 -8.01 -0.47
C GLN A 90 10.34 -8.24 0.51
N GLU A 91 9.15 -7.81 0.13
CA GLU A 91 7.95 -7.97 0.93
C GLU A 91 6.76 -8.30 0.02
N ILE A 92 5.80 -9.04 0.56
CA ILE A 92 4.60 -9.44 -0.17
C ILE A 92 3.41 -9.52 0.78
N SER A 93 2.29 -8.94 0.39
CA SER A 93 1.05 -9.10 1.14
C SER A 93 0.45 -10.48 0.91
N ARG A 94 -0.30 -10.96 1.89
CA ARG A 94 -0.84 -12.31 1.86
C ARG A 94 -2.00 -12.43 0.87
N ALA A 95 -1.91 -13.38 -0.06
CA ALA A 95 -3.04 -13.79 -0.89
C ALA A 95 -3.99 -14.71 -0.09
N PRO A 96 -5.32 -14.47 -0.12
CA PRO A 96 -6.29 -15.36 0.51
C PRO A 96 -6.39 -16.68 -0.25
N ARG A 97 -6.85 -17.73 0.44
CA ARG A 97 -7.16 -18.98 -0.23
C ARG A 97 -8.49 -18.85 -1.00
N PRO A 98 -8.55 -19.30 -2.26
CA PRO A 98 -9.80 -19.36 -3.00
C PRO A 98 -10.88 -20.13 -2.21
N GLY A 99 -12.09 -19.58 -2.20
CA GLY A 99 -13.22 -20.18 -1.46
C GLY A 99 -13.29 -19.87 0.03
N THR A 100 -12.25 -19.29 0.65
CA THR A 100 -12.28 -18.88 2.07
C THR A 100 -12.73 -17.42 2.28
N VAL A 101 -12.91 -16.68 1.21
CA VAL A 101 -13.31 -15.27 1.20
C VAL A 101 -14.52 -15.06 0.29
N PRO A 102 -15.39 -14.06 0.57
CA PRO A 102 -16.63 -13.85 -0.20
C PRO A 102 -16.39 -13.29 -1.60
N TYR A 103 -15.28 -12.56 -1.82
CA TYR A 103 -14.96 -11.95 -3.11
C TYR A 103 -14.28 -12.96 -4.06
N VAL A 104 -14.38 -12.69 -5.35
CA VAL A 104 -13.89 -13.57 -6.42
C VAL A 104 -12.51 -13.17 -6.95
N ASP A 105 -12.15 -11.89 -6.79
CA ASP A 105 -10.90 -11.32 -7.24
C ASP A 105 -10.15 -10.71 -6.06
N HIS A 106 -8.83 -10.70 -6.13
CA HIS A 106 -7.99 -10.12 -5.08
C HIS A 106 -6.68 -9.58 -5.63
N VAL A 107 -6.25 -8.44 -5.10
CA VAL A 107 -4.98 -7.79 -5.42
C VAL A 107 -4.05 -7.86 -4.22
N ILE A 108 -2.80 -8.17 -4.45
CA ILE A 108 -1.71 -8.08 -3.49
C ILE A 108 -0.79 -6.92 -3.82
N SER A 109 -0.07 -6.46 -2.82
CA SER A 109 1.06 -5.55 -2.99
C SER A 109 2.35 -6.31 -2.80
N ILE A 110 3.31 -6.08 -3.69
CA ILE A 110 4.67 -6.62 -3.61
C ILE A 110 5.65 -5.46 -3.61
N HIS A 111 6.58 -5.48 -2.67
CA HIS A 111 7.75 -4.61 -2.67
C HIS A 111 8.87 -5.31 -3.43
N VAL A 112 9.35 -4.71 -4.48
CA VAL A 112 10.43 -5.21 -5.32
C VAL A 112 11.61 -4.24 -5.25
N ALA A 113 12.78 -4.74 -4.92
CA ALA A 113 14.01 -3.98 -4.84
C ALA A 113 15.07 -4.49 -5.83
N ASP A 114 16.23 -3.85 -5.83
CA ASP A 114 17.33 -4.16 -6.75
C ASP A 114 16.88 -4.11 -8.21
N LEU A 115 16.12 -3.06 -8.55
CA LEU A 115 15.47 -2.93 -9.84
C LEU A 115 16.48 -2.76 -10.97
N GLN A 116 16.23 -3.48 -12.05
CA GLN A 116 16.92 -3.33 -13.32
C GLN A 116 15.89 -3.17 -14.44
N SER A 117 16.23 -2.40 -15.46
CA SER A 117 15.42 -2.26 -16.66
C SER A 117 16.30 -2.42 -17.89
N PRO A 118 15.82 -3.09 -18.93
CA PRO A 118 16.50 -3.10 -20.22
C PRO A 118 16.54 -1.72 -20.88
N ASP A 119 15.63 -0.83 -20.52
CA ASP A 119 15.63 0.56 -20.96
C ASP A 119 16.53 1.42 -20.08
N VAL A 120 17.79 1.54 -20.48
CA VAL A 120 18.81 2.35 -19.78
C VAL A 120 18.62 3.85 -19.95
N SER A 121 17.71 4.28 -20.81
CA SER A 121 17.45 5.72 -21.05
C SER A 121 16.61 6.34 -19.94
N ARG A 122 15.91 5.50 -19.15
CA ARG A 122 15.02 5.91 -18.09
C ARG A 122 15.64 5.67 -16.72
N ALA A 123 15.67 6.70 -15.90
CA ALA A 123 15.99 6.54 -14.49
C ALA A 123 14.85 5.78 -13.79
N ILE A 124 15.21 4.69 -13.12
CA ILE A 124 14.28 3.90 -12.30
C ILE A 124 14.69 4.03 -10.83
N PRO A 125 13.74 4.01 -9.89
CA PRO A 125 14.04 3.98 -8.47
C PRO A 125 14.73 2.66 -8.08
N GLU A 126 15.35 2.61 -6.91
CA GLU A 126 15.97 1.38 -6.40
C GLU A 126 14.94 0.29 -6.05
N ASN A 127 13.73 0.73 -5.75
CA ASN A 127 12.63 -0.18 -5.37
C ASN A 127 11.28 0.37 -5.80
N VAL A 128 10.27 -0.49 -5.87
CA VAL A 128 8.92 -0.14 -6.27
C VAL A 128 7.89 -1.00 -5.54
N LEU A 129 6.75 -0.39 -5.22
CA LEU A 129 5.57 -1.11 -4.75
C LEU A 129 4.66 -1.42 -5.94
N VAL A 130 4.42 -2.70 -6.19
CA VAL A 130 3.63 -3.18 -7.32
C VAL A 130 2.33 -3.79 -6.82
N ALA A 131 1.19 -3.36 -7.38
CA ALA A 131 -0.10 -4.02 -7.18
C ALA A 131 -0.30 -5.10 -8.24
N MET A 132 -0.61 -6.33 -7.83
CA MET A 132 -0.81 -7.47 -8.74
C MET A 132 -2.06 -8.25 -8.36
N GLN A 133 -2.79 -8.72 -9.36
CA GLN A 133 -3.92 -9.60 -9.11
C GLN A 133 -3.41 -10.97 -8.65
N SER A 134 -3.73 -11.36 -7.43
CA SER A 134 -3.34 -12.65 -6.84
C SER A 134 -4.42 -13.72 -6.96
N MET A 135 -5.67 -13.29 -7.15
CA MET A 135 -6.80 -14.19 -7.36
C MET A 135 -7.75 -13.59 -8.40
N ARG A 136 -8.23 -14.42 -9.31
CA ARG A 136 -9.21 -14.07 -10.34
C ARG A 136 -10.25 -15.17 -10.47
N GLY A 137 -11.53 -14.82 -10.38
CA GLY A 137 -12.62 -15.78 -10.50
C GLY A 137 -12.52 -16.90 -9.45
N LYS A 138 -12.00 -16.64 -8.24
CA LYS A 138 -11.71 -17.64 -7.20
C LYS A 138 -10.58 -18.62 -7.55
N GLU A 139 -9.70 -18.29 -8.46
CA GLU A 139 -8.50 -19.06 -8.78
C GLU A 139 -7.24 -18.23 -8.53
N TRP A 140 -6.20 -18.85 -8.01
CA TRP A 140 -4.91 -18.17 -7.84
C TRP A 140 -4.24 -17.88 -9.19
N THR A 141 -3.75 -16.67 -9.32
CA THR A 141 -2.86 -16.29 -10.41
C THR A 141 -1.40 -16.65 -10.07
N ALA A 142 -0.49 -16.40 -10.99
CA ALA A 142 0.95 -16.57 -10.76
C ALA A 142 1.43 -15.71 -9.58
N ALA A 143 0.88 -14.49 -9.41
CA ALA A 143 1.26 -13.57 -8.36
C ALA A 143 1.05 -14.11 -6.94
N ALA A 144 0.05 -14.97 -6.73
CA ALA A 144 -0.18 -15.63 -5.43
C ALA A 144 0.94 -16.59 -5.01
N ARG A 145 1.82 -16.95 -5.94
CA ARG A 145 2.89 -17.93 -5.72
C ARG A 145 4.23 -17.30 -5.39
N TYR A 146 4.40 -16.01 -5.62
CA TYR A 146 5.64 -15.32 -5.30
C TYR A 146 5.98 -15.40 -3.81
N ARG A 147 7.25 -15.40 -3.54
CA ARG A 147 7.83 -15.46 -2.19
C ARG A 147 8.90 -14.39 -2.03
N ILE A 148 9.15 -14.00 -0.81
CA ILE A 148 10.29 -13.14 -0.48
C ILE A 148 11.57 -13.84 -0.95
N GLY A 149 12.41 -13.08 -1.67
CA GLY A 149 13.65 -13.55 -2.28
C GLY A 149 13.50 -14.04 -3.73
N ASP A 150 12.28 -14.17 -4.26
CA ASP A 150 12.10 -14.51 -5.67
C ASP A 150 12.61 -13.37 -6.57
N VAL A 151 13.30 -13.74 -7.64
CA VAL A 151 13.59 -12.81 -8.73
C VAL A 151 12.41 -12.79 -9.67
N VAL A 152 11.90 -11.60 -9.96
CA VAL A 152 10.73 -11.40 -10.81
C VAL A 152 11.05 -10.54 -12.02
N GLU A 153 10.44 -10.85 -13.14
CA GLU A 153 10.41 -10.01 -14.34
C GLU A 153 8.98 -9.53 -14.52
N LEU A 154 8.79 -8.22 -14.54
CA LEU A 154 7.46 -7.60 -14.53
C LEU A 154 7.36 -6.55 -15.63
N LYS A 155 6.21 -6.50 -16.28
CA LYS A 155 5.81 -5.39 -17.11
C LYS A 155 4.84 -4.52 -16.32
N LEU A 156 5.25 -3.29 -16.03
CA LEU A 156 4.51 -2.35 -15.21
C LEU A 156 3.75 -1.36 -16.10
N PHE A 157 2.56 -0.95 -15.60
CA PHE A 157 1.67 0.00 -16.26
C PHE A 157 1.22 1.03 -15.23
N ASN A 158 0.61 2.12 -15.67
CA ASN A 158 -0.01 3.07 -14.77
C ASN A 158 -1.07 2.39 -13.89
N TYR A 159 -1.05 2.67 -12.58
CA TYR A 159 -1.98 2.05 -11.64
C TYR A 159 -3.45 2.27 -12.02
N ASN A 160 -3.80 3.44 -12.56
CA ASN A 160 -5.17 3.75 -12.97
C ASN A 160 -5.66 2.94 -14.17
N GLU A 161 -4.75 2.24 -14.87
CA GLU A 161 -5.09 1.31 -15.95
C GLU A 161 -5.28 -0.12 -15.46
N MET A 162 -5.14 -0.36 -14.15
CA MET A 162 -5.36 -1.67 -13.58
C MET A 162 -6.82 -2.06 -13.76
N ASP A 163 -7.08 -2.90 -14.75
CA ASP A 163 -8.37 -3.56 -14.90
C ASP A 163 -8.34 -4.86 -14.10
N ALA A 164 -9.12 -4.91 -13.04
CA ALA A 164 -9.27 -6.11 -12.22
C ALA A 164 -9.73 -7.33 -13.04
N ARG A 165 -10.34 -7.13 -14.20
CA ARG A 165 -10.77 -8.21 -15.10
C ARG A 165 -9.63 -8.78 -15.94
N VAL A 166 -8.60 -8.00 -16.21
CA VAL A 166 -7.50 -8.38 -17.12
C VAL A 166 -6.29 -8.91 -16.37
N GLY A 167 -6.19 -8.65 -15.05
CA GLY A 167 -5.08 -9.12 -14.23
C GLY A 167 -3.75 -8.45 -14.55
N ILE A 168 -3.80 -7.22 -15.03
CA ILE A 168 -2.61 -6.42 -15.32
C ILE A 168 -2.09 -5.84 -14.00
N ALA A 169 -0.79 -5.94 -13.78
CA ALA A 169 -0.15 -5.31 -12.66
C ALA A 169 -0.14 -3.79 -12.85
N GLY A 170 -0.71 -3.08 -11.91
CA GLY A 170 -0.58 -1.62 -11.83
C GLY A 170 0.55 -1.25 -10.87
N ILE A 171 1.18 -0.12 -11.10
CA ILE A 171 2.20 0.41 -10.22
C ILE A 171 1.55 1.35 -9.23
N ASN A 172 1.73 1.08 -7.95
CA ASN A 172 1.59 2.10 -6.93
C ASN A 172 3.01 2.49 -6.49
N THR A 173 3.40 3.69 -6.83
CA THR A 173 4.77 4.15 -6.71
C THR A 173 5.01 4.87 -5.39
N ALA A 174 4.83 4.20 -4.28
CA ALA A 174 5.37 4.70 -3.02
C ALA A 174 6.60 3.87 -2.68
N PRO A 175 7.80 4.45 -2.59
CA PRO A 175 8.92 3.75 -2.00
C PRO A 175 8.57 3.46 -0.54
N LEU A 176 8.78 2.24 -0.15
CA LEU A 176 8.76 1.83 1.24
C LEU A 176 10.20 2.01 1.73
N ASP A 177 10.44 3.03 2.56
CA ASP A 177 11.67 3.15 3.34
C ASP A 177 11.63 2.24 4.58
#